data_d2445bf5fedc22ed7f05dd365d7e6776
#
_entry.id   d2445bf5fedc22ed7f05dd365d7e6776
#
_cell.length_a   1.000
_cell.length_b   1.000
_cell.length_c   1.000
_cell.angle_alpha   90.00
_cell.angle_beta   90.00
_cell.angle_gamma   90.00
#
_symmetry.space_group_name_H-M   'P 1'
#
loop_
_entity.id
_entity.type
_entity.pdbx_description
1 polymer ?
#
loop_
_entity_poly.entity_id
_entity_poly.type
_entity_poly.pdbx_seq_one_letter_code
_entity_poly.pdbx_strand_id
1 'polypeptide(L)'
;MKIVVFGLTISSSWGNGHATLWRGLCRALARRGHRVIFYEHDAPYYAQNRDCPEVPGGELVLYDAWQDVRRRAERDIADADVAMVTSYCPHGIDATELVLAGRALRVFYDLDTPVTLSCLSRGEATTYIGPEGFSGFDLVLSYTGGGALDELQTRLGARRVAPLYGHVDPEVHRPVEPSERFSCDLSYLGTYAADRQAAVETLFVEPARWRPSQKFLIGGAQYPQDFPWTKNIFFVRHLPPPEHPAFYCSSRLTLNVTRQAMAEMGWCPSGRLFEAAACGVPIVSDWFEGLDAFFEPDREILVAATTEQAVAAIDRSPDELRLIGEAARERVLAEHTSDRRAGDLEALLVQVRSGRVRPAAEVAGV
;
A
#
# COMPACT_ATOMS: atom_id res chain seq x y z
N MET A 1 4.25 -1.50 23.31
CA MET A 1 5.57 -0.99 22.84
C MET A 1 5.42 0.47 22.46
N LYS A 2 6.50 1.27 22.66
CA LYS A 2 6.66 2.60 22.07
C LYS A 2 7.43 2.42 20.74
N ILE A 3 6.83 2.83 19.64
CA ILE A 3 7.38 2.69 18.28
C ILE A 3 7.59 4.10 17.70
N VAL A 4 8.81 4.44 17.34
CA VAL A 4 9.15 5.69 16.66
C VAL A 4 9.32 5.39 15.18
N VAL A 5 8.62 6.14 14.31
CA VAL A 5 8.63 5.94 12.86
C VAL A 5 9.07 7.24 12.17
N PHE A 6 10.03 7.15 11.27
CA PHE A 6 10.44 8.21 10.36
C PHE A 6 9.96 7.84 8.96
N GLY A 7 8.95 8.56 8.45
CA GLY A 7 8.30 8.19 7.20
C GLY A 7 8.03 9.36 6.27
N LEU A 8 7.38 9.05 5.13
CA LEU A 8 7.06 10.07 4.13
C LEU A 8 5.95 11.00 4.64
N THR A 9 4.73 10.49 4.76
CA THR A 9 3.58 11.21 5.30
C THR A 9 2.47 10.25 5.72
N ILE A 10 1.86 10.52 6.85
CA ILE A 10 0.62 9.91 7.33
C ILE A 10 -0.52 10.95 7.32
N SER A 11 -0.13 12.24 7.38
CA SER A 11 -1.07 13.35 7.52
C SER A 11 -1.78 13.71 6.22
N SER A 12 -1.23 13.31 5.06
CA SER A 12 -1.81 13.58 3.75
C SER A 12 -1.91 12.31 2.90
N SER A 13 -3.11 12.06 2.37
CA SER A 13 -3.36 10.99 1.38
C SER A 13 -3.17 11.46 -0.07
N TRP A 14 -2.84 12.72 -0.28
CA TRP A 14 -2.71 13.32 -1.60
C TRP A 14 -1.59 12.66 -2.42
N GLY A 15 -1.99 11.91 -3.47
CA GLY A 15 -1.04 11.17 -4.31
C GLY A 15 -0.24 10.08 -3.57
N ASN A 16 -0.66 9.70 -2.37
CA ASN A 16 0.06 8.80 -1.48
C ASN A 16 -0.86 7.72 -0.89
N GLY A 17 -0.86 6.52 -1.47
CA GLY A 17 -1.61 5.37 -0.97
C GLY A 17 -1.09 4.81 0.36
N HIS A 18 0.16 5.11 0.75
CA HIS A 18 0.73 4.63 2.02
C HIS A 18 0.11 5.30 3.25
N ALA A 19 -0.48 6.50 3.10
CA ALA A 19 -1.11 7.19 4.22
C ALA A 19 -2.28 6.40 4.82
N THR A 20 -3.17 5.85 4.00
CA THR A 20 -4.30 5.03 4.45
C THR A 20 -3.84 3.77 5.17
N LEU A 21 -2.80 3.12 4.65
CA LEU A 21 -2.14 1.98 5.26
C LEU A 21 -1.61 2.32 6.66
N TRP A 22 -0.82 3.39 6.79
CA TRP A 22 -0.29 3.81 8.09
C TRP A 22 -1.39 4.16 9.08
N ARG A 23 -2.44 4.85 8.65
CA ARG A 23 -3.57 5.22 9.52
C ARG A 23 -4.28 4.00 10.08
N GLY A 24 -4.54 3.00 9.24
CA GLY A 24 -5.12 1.73 9.66
C GLY A 24 -4.21 0.96 10.63
N LEU A 25 -2.92 0.85 10.30
CA LEU A 25 -1.93 0.16 11.13
C LEU A 25 -1.79 0.83 12.51
N CYS A 26 -1.69 2.17 12.56
CA CYS A 26 -1.57 2.90 13.81
C CYS A 26 -2.80 2.72 14.72
N ARG A 27 -4.03 2.76 14.16
CA ARG A 27 -5.24 2.44 14.93
C ARG A 27 -5.21 1.03 15.52
N ALA A 28 -4.83 0.06 14.70
CA ALA A 28 -4.75 -1.33 15.14
C ALA A 28 -3.68 -1.55 16.20
N LEU A 29 -2.51 -0.94 16.04
CA LEU A 29 -1.44 -0.96 17.05
C LEU A 29 -1.88 -0.31 18.36
N ALA A 30 -2.62 0.80 18.31
CA ALA A 30 -3.15 1.47 19.49
C ALA A 30 -4.16 0.58 20.25
N ARG A 31 -5.07 -0.12 19.55
CA ARG A 31 -5.99 -1.09 20.15
C ARG A 31 -5.25 -2.23 20.87
N ARG A 32 -4.05 -2.57 20.40
CA ARG A 32 -3.16 -3.58 21.01
C ARG A 32 -2.26 -3.01 22.14
N GLY A 33 -2.46 -1.74 22.52
CA GLY A 33 -1.71 -1.08 23.59
C GLY A 33 -0.31 -0.59 23.19
N HIS A 34 -0.04 -0.42 21.90
CA HIS A 34 1.19 0.20 21.40
C HIS A 34 0.97 1.70 21.18
N ARG A 35 2.05 2.49 21.29
CA ARG A 35 2.05 3.92 20.97
C ARG A 35 3.01 4.16 19.81
N VAL A 36 2.54 4.83 18.76
CA VAL A 36 3.35 5.24 17.61
C VAL A 36 3.63 6.74 17.70
N ILE A 37 4.89 7.14 17.53
CA ILE A 37 5.30 8.52 17.28
C ILE A 37 5.78 8.57 15.84
N PHE A 38 5.06 9.30 14.99
CA PHE A 38 5.36 9.39 13.57
C PHE A 38 5.98 10.75 13.25
N TYR A 39 7.22 10.72 12.77
CA TYR A 39 7.97 11.89 12.29
C TYR A 39 7.73 12.08 10.81
N GLU A 40 7.24 13.24 10.43
CA GLU A 40 6.89 13.61 9.05
C GLU A 40 7.50 14.99 8.72
N HIS A 41 8.26 15.06 7.63
CA HIS A 41 8.71 16.32 7.07
C HIS A 41 7.52 17.09 6.50
N ASP A 42 7.30 18.34 6.96
CA ASP A 42 6.15 19.16 6.57
C ASP A 42 6.36 19.80 5.19
N ALA A 43 6.46 18.94 4.16
CA ALA A 43 6.62 19.38 2.79
C ALA A 43 5.37 20.16 2.32
N PRO A 44 5.52 21.30 1.62
CA PRO A 44 4.40 22.12 1.16
C PRO A 44 3.36 21.37 0.34
N TYR A 45 3.79 20.39 -0.45
CA TYR A 45 2.92 19.52 -1.26
C TYR A 45 1.91 18.74 -0.40
N TYR A 46 2.34 18.20 0.75
CA TYR A 46 1.49 17.46 1.67
C TYR A 46 0.76 18.37 2.65
N ALA A 47 1.44 19.42 3.14
CA ALA A 47 0.88 20.40 4.07
C ALA A 47 -0.42 21.05 3.54
N GLN A 48 -0.44 21.40 2.25
CA GLN A 48 -1.60 22.01 1.59
C GLN A 48 -2.77 21.05 1.38
N ASN A 49 -2.53 19.75 1.47
CA ASN A 49 -3.49 18.68 1.24
C ASN A 49 -3.64 17.75 2.45
N ARG A 50 -3.40 18.29 3.66
CA ARG A 50 -3.49 17.50 4.90
C ARG A 50 -4.94 17.19 5.22
N ASP A 51 -5.27 15.91 5.25
CA ASP A 51 -6.61 15.37 5.50
C ASP A 51 -6.69 14.55 6.81
N CYS A 52 -5.54 14.37 7.50
CA CYS A 52 -5.46 13.68 8.79
C CYS A 52 -4.42 14.38 9.70
N PRO A 53 -4.82 15.35 10.54
CA PRO A 53 -3.89 16.14 11.32
C PRO A 53 -3.27 15.40 12.51
N GLU A 54 -3.79 14.22 12.86
CA GLU A 54 -3.37 13.43 14.01
C GLU A 54 -3.07 11.98 13.61
N VAL A 55 -2.08 11.37 14.25
CA VAL A 55 -1.86 9.92 14.12
C VAL A 55 -2.89 9.19 14.98
N PRO A 56 -3.70 8.31 14.41
CA PRO A 56 -4.69 7.55 15.17
C PRO A 56 -4.03 6.73 16.29
N GLY A 57 -4.33 7.07 17.54
CA GLY A 57 -3.78 6.39 18.73
C GLY A 57 -2.29 6.62 18.96
N GLY A 58 -1.70 7.68 18.40
CA GLY A 58 -0.29 8.01 18.50
C GLY A 58 -0.04 9.51 18.52
N GLU A 59 1.13 9.91 18.03
CA GLU A 59 1.56 11.28 17.98
C GLU A 59 2.18 11.59 16.62
N LEU A 60 1.78 12.71 16.00
CA LEU A 60 2.37 13.24 14.79
C LEU A 60 3.38 14.33 15.15
N VAL A 61 4.61 14.19 14.68
CA VAL A 61 5.67 15.19 14.83
C VAL A 61 6.00 15.74 13.45
N LEU A 62 5.46 16.90 13.15
CA LEU A 62 5.80 17.65 11.94
C LEU A 62 7.08 18.47 12.16
N TYR A 63 7.92 18.54 11.13
CA TYR A 63 9.13 19.34 11.15
C TYR A 63 9.49 19.90 9.77
N ASP A 64 10.01 21.11 9.75
CA ASP A 64 10.48 21.76 8.52
C ASP A 64 11.93 21.39 8.20
N ALA A 65 12.82 21.50 9.20
CA ALA A 65 14.23 21.14 9.06
C ALA A 65 14.62 20.03 10.04
N TRP A 66 15.46 19.09 9.57
CA TRP A 66 15.92 17.96 10.39
C TRP A 66 16.61 18.39 11.69
N GLN A 67 17.40 19.48 11.62
CA GLN A 67 18.14 20.00 12.77
C GLN A 67 17.23 20.44 13.92
N ASP A 68 16.03 20.92 13.61
CA ASP A 68 15.08 21.41 14.63
C ASP A 68 14.47 20.25 15.42
N VAL A 69 14.30 19.11 14.80
CA VAL A 69 13.64 17.95 15.39
C VAL A 69 14.62 16.91 15.92
N ARG A 70 15.88 16.93 15.49
CA ARG A 70 16.90 15.89 15.80
C ARG A 70 17.01 15.59 17.29
N ARG A 71 17.13 16.62 18.16
CA ARG A 71 17.24 16.43 19.61
C ARG A 71 16.01 15.77 20.23
N ARG A 72 14.83 16.05 19.67
CA ARG A 72 13.60 15.39 20.07
C ARG A 72 13.60 13.93 19.63
N ALA A 73 13.96 13.66 18.38
CA ALA A 73 14.09 12.33 17.84
C ALA A 73 15.06 11.47 18.65
N GLU A 74 16.22 11.99 19.03
CA GLU A 74 17.20 11.32 19.90
C GLU A 74 16.57 10.89 21.24
N ARG A 75 15.81 11.77 21.91
CA ARG A 75 15.12 11.44 23.16
C ARG A 75 14.04 10.40 22.97
N ASP A 76 13.24 10.53 21.89
CA ASP A 76 12.16 9.59 21.62
C ASP A 76 12.66 8.19 21.28
N ILE A 77 13.78 8.09 20.53
CA ILE A 77 14.45 6.81 20.23
C ILE A 77 15.06 6.19 21.50
N ALA A 78 15.66 7.01 22.37
CA ALA A 78 16.30 6.52 23.60
C ALA A 78 15.30 5.81 24.54
N ASP A 79 14.04 6.19 24.49
CA ASP A 79 12.92 5.63 25.29
C ASP A 79 12.01 4.70 24.45
N ALA A 80 12.36 4.38 23.22
CA ALA A 80 11.57 3.53 22.35
C ALA A 80 11.93 2.05 22.49
N ASP A 81 10.93 1.20 22.29
CA ASP A 81 11.14 -0.25 22.08
C ASP A 81 11.61 -0.53 20.64
N VAL A 82 11.11 0.23 19.68
CA VAL A 82 11.36 0.08 18.24
C VAL A 82 11.58 1.46 17.62
N ALA A 83 12.61 1.57 16.78
CA ALA A 83 12.83 2.73 15.93
C ALA A 83 12.86 2.27 14.47
N MET A 84 11.98 2.86 13.65
CA MET A 84 11.74 2.45 12.27
C MET A 84 11.98 3.60 11.31
N VAL A 85 12.70 3.34 10.23
CA VAL A 85 12.82 4.23 9.07
C VAL A 85 12.07 3.58 7.91
N THR A 86 11.40 4.40 7.09
CA THR A 86 10.68 3.87 5.91
C THR A 86 11.27 4.39 4.62
N SER A 87 11.02 3.68 3.52
CA SER A 87 11.25 4.23 2.19
C SER A 87 10.50 5.56 2.01
N TYR A 88 11.04 6.39 1.14
CA TYR A 88 10.58 7.76 0.85
C TYR A 88 10.70 8.77 2.00
N CYS A 89 11.25 8.40 3.16
CA CYS A 89 11.54 9.39 4.19
C CYS A 89 12.56 10.43 3.66
N PRO A 90 12.22 11.73 3.61
CA PRO A 90 13.11 12.74 3.01
C PRO A 90 14.47 12.86 3.72
N HIS A 91 14.50 12.66 5.04
CA HIS A 91 15.69 12.63 5.87
C HIS A 91 16.02 11.22 6.39
N GLY A 92 15.74 10.19 5.53
CA GLY A 92 15.86 8.79 5.94
C GLY A 92 17.29 8.38 6.27
N ILE A 93 18.32 8.93 5.60
CA ILE A 93 19.73 8.67 5.92
C ILE A 93 20.08 9.25 7.29
N ASP A 94 19.72 10.51 7.56
CA ASP A 94 19.96 11.16 8.87
C ASP A 94 19.20 10.42 10.00
N ALA A 95 17.96 10.02 9.75
CA ALA A 95 17.16 9.23 10.69
C ALA A 95 17.79 7.86 10.96
N THR A 96 18.33 7.21 9.91
CA THR A 96 19.05 5.93 10.03
C THR A 96 20.26 6.07 10.95
N GLU A 97 21.05 7.13 10.83
CA GLU A 97 22.20 7.38 11.73
C GLU A 97 21.76 7.40 13.20
N LEU A 98 20.68 8.10 13.53
CA LEU A 98 20.14 8.13 14.90
C LEU A 98 19.62 6.76 15.35
N VAL A 99 18.90 6.07 14.49
CA VAL A 99 18.34 4.73 14.78
C VAL A 99 19.47 3.74 15.06
N LEU A 100 20.51 3.74 14.23
CA LEU A 100 21.66 2.83 14.38
C LEU A 100 22.51 3.14 15.62
N ALA A 101 22.55 4.40 16.06
CA ALA A 101 23.23 4.81 17.29
C ALA A 101 22.42 4.47 18.56
N GLY A 102 21.12 4.22 18.43
CA GLY A 102 20.21 3.94 19.54
C GLY A 102 20.25 2.50 20.04
N ARG A 103 19.46 2.26 21.12
CA ARG A 103 19.30 0.90 21.73
C ARG A 103 17.98 0.24 21.37
N ALA A 104 17.05 1.00 20.78
CA ALA A 104 15.79 0.48 20.29
C ALA A 104 16.01 -0.59 19.21
N LEU A 105 15.06 -1.50 19.02
CA LEU A 105 15.09 -2.44 17.91
C LEU A 105 15.05 -1.65 16.58
N ARG A 106 16.05 -1.85 15.74
CA ARG A 106 16.30 -1.08 14.51
C ARG A 106 15.58 -1.75 13.35
N VAL A 107 14.55 -1.09 12.83
CA VAL A 107 13.71 -1.63 11.76
C VAL A 107 13.74 -0.70 10.54
N PHE A 108 13.85 -1.27 9.36
CA PHE A 108 13.55 -0.57 8.12
C PHE A 108 12.28 -1.15 7.51
N TYR A 109 11.40 -0.32 6.97
CA TYR A 109 10.24 -0.79 6.23
C TYR A 109 10.21 -0.19 4.82
N ASP A 110 10.50 -1.02 3.83
CA ASP A 110 10.42 -0.65 2.43
C ASP A 110 9.00 -0.88 1.90
N LEU A 111 8.32 0.20 1.60
CA LEU A 111 6.93 0.19 1.13
C LEU A 111 6.80 -0.05 -0.38
N ASP A 112 7.90 0.11 -1.14
CA ASP A 112 7.93 -0.06 -2.59
C ASP A 112 9.26 -0.71 -3.05
N THR A 113 9.59 -1.87 -2.52
CA THR A 113 10.87 -2.55 -2.76
C THR A 113 11.23 -2.70 -4.24
N PRO A 114 10.32 -3.07 -5.18
CA PRO A 114 10.67 -3.13 -6.59
C PRO A 114 11.13 -1.79 -7.17
N VAL A 115 10.50 -0.69 -6.72
CA VAL A 115 10.89 0.68 -7.14
C VAL A 115 12.25 1.06 -6.57
N THR A 116 12.47 0.79 -5.27
CA THR A 116 13.75 0.98 -4.58
C THR A 116 14.88 0.27 -5.33
N LEU A 117 14.71 -1.02 -5.60
CA LEU A 117 15.72 -1.84 -6.30
C LEU A 117 15.96 -1.37 -7.73
N SER A 118 14.91 -0.95 -8.43
CA SER A 118 15.00 -0.40 -9.79
C SER A 118 15.79 0.91 -9.81
N CYS A 119 15.53 1.85 -8.90
CA CYS A 119 16.29 3.09 -8.76
C CYS A 119 17.78 2.81 -8.53
N LEU A 120 18.11 1.94 -7.58
CA LEU A 120 19.48 1.57 -7.27
C LEU A 120 20.18 0.87 -8.44
N SER A 121 19.47 0.05 -9.23
CA SER A 121 20.02 -0.59 -10.42
C SER A 121 20.41 0.40 -11.52
N ARG A 122 19.74 1.56 -11.56
CA ARG A 122 20.06 2.67 -12.47
C ARG A 122 21.14 3.61 -11.92
N GLY A 123 21.67 3.33 -10.72
CA GLY A 123 22.64 4.19 -10.03
C GLY A 123 22.02 5.47 -9.46
N GLU A 124 20.71 5.52 -9.30
CA GLU A 124 20.00 6.64 -8.71
C GLU A 124 20.11 6.59 -7.18
N ALA A 125 20.50 7.72 -6.58
CA ALA A 125 20.53 7.84 -5.12
C ALA A 125 19.12 7.95 -4.55
N THR A 126 18.89 7.33 -3.39
CA THR A 126 17.66 7.51 -2.61
C THR A 126 17.95 8.34 -1.37
N THR A 127 16.95 9.03 -0.82
CA THR A 127 17.09 9.81 0.43
C THR A 127 17.04 8.96 1.69
N TYR A 128 16.77 7.67 1.56
CA TYR A 128 16.49 6.77 2.69
C TYR A 128 17.39 5.54 2.78
N ILE A 129 18.30 5.33 1.81
CA ILE A 129 19.29 4.26 1.86
C ILE A 129 20.68 4.89 1.76
N GLY A 130 21.46 4.74 2.83
CA GLY A 130 22.86 5.15 2.85
C GLY A 130 23.79 4.10 2.22
N PRO A 131 25.10 4.37 2.17
CA PRO A 131 26.10 3.51 1.52
C PRO A 131 26.22 2.12 2.15
N GLU A 132 25.89 1.97 3.44
CA GLU A 132 25.93 0.70 4.16
C GLU A 132 24.68 -0.19 3.93
N GLY A 133 23.75 0.27 3.07
CA GLY A 133 22.51 -0.43 2.82
C GLY A 133 21.71 -0.69 4.10
N PHE A 134 21.29 -1.95 4.28
CA PHE A 134 20.50 -2.36 5.44
C PHE A 134 21.27 -3.20 6.47
N SER A 135 22.57 -3.30 6.35
CA SER A 135 23.41 -4.18 7.21
C SER A 135 23.32 -3.87 8.70
N GLY A 136 23.00 -2.61 9.06
CA GLY A 136 22.85 -2.12 10.43
C GLY A 136 21.51 -2.41 11.08
N PHE A 137 20.48 -2.75 10.32
CA PHE A 137 19.12 -3.00 10.83
C PHE A 137 18.98 -4.41 11.40
N ASP A 138 18.18 -4.55 12.45
CA ASP A 138 17.86 -5.83 13.08
C ASP A 138 16.80 -6.60 12.29
N LEU A 139 15.90 -5.85 11.62
CA LEU A 139 14.82 -6.35 10.76
C LEU A 139 14.57 -5.38 9.61
N VAL A 140 14.46 -5.92 8.40
CA VAL A 140 13.99 -5.19 7.23
C VAL A 140 12.65 -5.78 6.81
N LEU A 141 11.62 -4.95 6.84
CA LEU A 141 10.28 -5.27 6.37
C LEU A 141 10.14 -4.81 4.92
N SER A 142 9.42 -5.58 4.14
CA SER A 142 9.08 -5.22 2.76
C SER A 142 7.58 -5.37 2.54
N TYR A 143 6.99 -4.39 1.85
CA TYR A 143 5.62 -4.50 1.35
C TYR A 143 5.47 -5.62 0.30
N THR A 144 6.58 -5.97 -0.36
CA THR A 144 6.68 -6.98 -1.41
C THR A 144 7.35 -8.23 -0.87
N GLY A 145 6.77 -9.39 -1.11
CA GLY A 145 7.34 -10.69 -0.73
C GLY A 145 8.19 -11.29 -1.83
N GLY A 146 8.27 -12.63 -1.83
CA GLY A 146 8.97 -13.40 -2.86
C GLY A 146 10.42 -12.98 -3.05
N GLY A 147 10.88 -12.95 -4.30
CA GLY A 147 12.25 -12.59 -4.68
C GLY A 147 12.73 -11.22 -4.20
N ALA A 148 11.81 -10.28 -3.89
CA ALA A 148 12.19 -8.99 -3.32
C ALA A 148 12.94 -9.13 -1.99
N LEU A 149 12.58 -10.12 -1.16
CA LEU A 149 13.24 -10.37 0.12
C LEU A 149 14.68 -10.85 -0.07
N ASP A 150 14.92 -11.71 -1.04
CA ASP A 150 16.25 -12.19 -1.39
C ASP A 150 17.15 -11.05 -1.90
N GLU A 151 16.60 -10.17 -2.71
CA GLU A 151 17.30 -8.97 -3.21
C GLU A 151 17.70 -8.01 -2.06
N LEU A 152 16.82 -7.82 -1.07
CA LEU A 152 17.15 -7.00 0.11
C LEU A 152 18.31 -7.60 0.92
N GLN A 153 18.40 -8.93 0.99
CA GLN A 153 19.52 -9.62 1.68
C GLN A 153 20.82 -9.57 0.85
N THR A 154 20.75 -9.95 -0.41
CA THR A 154 21.94 -10.14 -1.25
C THR A 154 22.54 -8.82 -1.73
N ARG A 155 21.72 -7.83 -2.07
CA ARG A 155 22.19 -6.55 -2.62
C ARG A 155 22.34 -5.45 -1.58
N LEU A 156 21.49 -5.43 -0.55
CA LEU A 156 21.45 -4.38 0.44
C LEU A 156 21.93 -4.82 1.84
N GLY A 157 22.33 -6.08 1.99
CA GLY A 157 22.95 -6.59 3.22
C GLY A 157 21.97 -6.75 4.39
N ALA A 158 20.67 -6.83 4.15
CA ALA A 158 19.68 -7.07 5.19
C ALA A 158 19.92 -8.44 5.85
N ARG A 159 20.07 -8.48 7.16
CA ARG A 159 20.34 -9.73 7.90
C ARG A 159 19.09 -10.57 8.14
N ARG A 160 17.97 -9.90 8.34
CA ARG A 160 16.64 -10.51 8.52
C ARG A 160 15.65 -9.72 7.71
N VAL A 161 14.87 -10.42 6.92
CA VAL A 161 13.80 -9.84 6.09
C VAL A 161 12.48 -10.53 6.40
N ALA A 162 11.40 -9.81 6.30
CA ALA A 162 10.06 -10.37 6.36
C ALA A 162 9.10 -9.54 5.50
N PRO A 163 8.07 -10.14 4.88
CA PRO A 163 7.03 -9.39 4.24
C PRO A 163 6.12 -8.76 5.31
N LEU A 164 5.69 -7.52 5.06
CA LEU A 164 4.59 -6.87 5.77
C LEU A 164 3.68 -6.26 4.71
N TYR A 165 2.78 -7.11 4.20
CA TYR A 165 1.91 -6.77 3.07
C TYR A 165 0.91 -5.67 3.40
N GLY A 166 0.30 -5.13 2.34
CA GLY A 166 -0.85 -4.24 2.44
C GLY A 166 -2.00 -4.85 3.24
N HIS A 167 -2.90 -3.99 3.65
CA HIS A 167 -4.06 -4.35 4.46
C HIS A 167 -5.13 -3.27 4.35
N VAL A 168 -6.28 -3.54 4.92
CA VAL A 168 -7.39 -2.59 4.98
C VAL A 168 -7.88 -2.39 6.42
N ASP A 169 -8.35 -1.19 6.71
CA ASP A 169 -9.11 -0.91 7.92
C ASP A 169 -10.61 -1.08 7.63
N PRO A 170 -11.25 -2.13 8.17
CA PRO A 170 -12.68 -2.39 7.92
C PRO A 170 -13.62 -1.34 8.52
N GLU A 171 -13.14 -0.49 9.43
CA GLU A 171 -13.93 0.63 9.93
C GLU A 171 -14.02 1.77 8.90
N VAL A 172 -13.02 1.88 8.02
CA VAL A 172 -12.95 2.87 6.94
C VAL A 172 -13.53 2.30 5.65
N HIS A 173 -13.04 1.13 5.21
CA HIS A 173 -13.48 0.49 3.97
C HIS A 173 -14.47 -0.64 4.28
N ARG A 174 -15.73 -0.38 4.01
CA ARG A 174 -16.85 -1.27 4.27
C ARG A 174 -17.99 -0.99 3.30
N PRO A 175 -18.95 -1.90 3.15
CA PRO A 175 -20.15 -1.62 2.37
C PRO A 175 -20.87 -0.38 2.87
N VAL A 176 -21.21 0.51 1.93
CA VAL A 176 -22.00 1.72 2.15
C VAL A 176 -23.04 1.87 1.03
N GLU A 177 -24.04 2.72 1.23
CA GLU A 177 -25.02 3.02 0.19
C GLU A 177 -24.35 3.58 -1.05
N PRO A 178 -24.67 3.05 -2.25
CA PRO A 178 -24.17 3.56 -3.50
C PRO A 178 -24.57 5.02 -3.74
N SER A 179 -23.70 5.77 -4.41
CA SER A 179 -23.92 7.15 -4.80
C SER A 179 -24.09 7.27 -6.32
N GLU A 180 -25.11 7.92 -6.79
CA GLU A 180 -25.31 8.20 -8.23
C GLU A 180 -24.12 8.90 -8.88
N ARG A 181 -23.41 9.74 -8.11
CA ARG A 181 -22.20 10.43 -8.56
C ARG A 181 -21.14 9.46 -9.09
N PHE A 182 -21.00 8.29 -8.46
CA PHE A 182 -19.97 7.29 -8.77
C PHE A 182 -20.52 6.07 -9.50
N SER A 183 -21.82 6.01 -9.77
CA SER A 183 -22.43 4.87 -10.46
C SER A 183 -21.76 4.61 -11.80
N CYS A 184 -21.23 3.39 -12.00
CA CYS A 184 -20.55 2.97 -13.23
C CYS A 184 -20.50 1.43 -13.36
N ASP A 185 -20.24 0.97 -14.58
CA ASP A 185 -20.05 -0.47 -14.88
C ASP A 185 -18.64 -0.94 -14.50
N LEU A 186 -17.62 -0.14 -14.81
CA LEU A 186 -16.23 -0.41 -14.40
C LEU A 186 -15.59 0.85 -13.84
N SER A 187 -15.04 0.74 -12.64
CA SER A 187 -14.22 1.80 -12.04
C SER A 187 -12.73 1.46 -12.01
N TYR A 188 -11.91 2.49 -11.93
CA TYR A 188 -10.48 2.38 -11.64
C TYR A 188 -10.07 3.51 -10.70
N LEU A 189 -9.55 3.19 -9.52
CA LEU A 189 -9.04 4.17 -8.56
C LEU A 189 -7.51 4.12 -8.53
N GLY A 190 -6.84 5.17 -8.99
CA GLY A 190 -5.38 5.23 -8.97
C GLY A 190 -4.82 6.52 -9.54
N THR A 191 -3.71 6.99 -8.97
CA THR A 191 -2.88 8.03 -9.56
C THR A 191 -2.26 7.52 -10.85
N TYR A 192 -2.21 8.36 -11.87
CA TYR A 192 -1.56 8.01 -13.14
C TYR A 192 -0.10 7.62 -12.92
N ALA A 193 0.33 6.60 -13.64
CA ALA A 193 1.72 6.21 -13.75
C ALA A 193 1.98 5.67 -15.16
N ALA A 194 3.03 6.15 -15.81
CA ALA A 194 3.34 5.80 -17.20
C ALA A 194 3.57 4.30 -17.39
N ASP A 195 4.12 3.63 -16.37
CA ASP A 195 4.37 2.18 -16.37
C ASP A 195 3.08 1.33 -16.26
N ARG A 196 1.92 1.94 -16.01
CA ARG A 196 0.61 1.28 -16.06
C ARG A 196 -0.18 1.56 -17.33
N GLN A 197 0.27 2.52 -18.15
CA GLN A 197 -0.52 3.02 -19.29
C GLN A 197 -0.97 1.89 -20.21
N ALA A 198 -0.07 1.02 -20.64
CA ALA A 198 -0.39 -0.08 -21.56
C ALA A 198 -1.46 -1.03 -21.00
N ALA A 199 -1.35 -1.41 -19.72
CA ALA A 199 -2.33 -2.27 -19.06
C ALA A 199 -3.68 -1.56 -18.85
N VAL A 200 -3.67 -0.27 -18.49
CA VAL A 200 -4.90 0.54 -18.39
C VAL A 200 -5.57 0.70 -19.76
N GLU A 201 -4.81 0.88 -20.83
CA GLU A 201 -5.39 0.90 -22.17
C GLU A 201 -6.05 -0.44 -22.52
N THR A 202 -5.36 -1.54 -22.31
CA THR A 202 -5.85 -2.89 -22.61
C THR A 202 -7.07 -3.28 -21.78
N LEU A 203 -7.07 -3.00 -20.48
CA LEU A 203 -8.06 -3.53 -19.54
C LEU A 203 -9.18 -2.54 -19.17
N PHE A 204 -9.05 -1.27 -19.58
CA PHE A 204 -10.04 -0.24 -19.26
C PHE A 204 -10.48 0.57 -20.49
N VAL A 205 -9.53 1.15 -21.23
CA VAL A 205 -9.86 2.04 -22.35
C VAL A 205 -10.44 1.28 -23.54
N GLU A 206 -9.83 0.17 -23.95
CA GLU A 206 -10.36 -0.67 -25.03
C GLU A 206 -11.70 -1.30 -24.68
N PRO A 207 -11.93 -1.86 -23.47
CA PRO A 207 -13.27 -2.26 -23.03
C PRO A 207 -14.30 -1.11 -23.11
N ALA A 208 -13.91 0.13 -22.76
CA ALA A 208 -14.81 1.28 -22.89
C ALA A 208 -15.17 1.57 -24.35
N ARG A 209 -14.24 1.40 -25.30
CA ARG A 209 -14.52 1.51 -26.75
C ARG A 209 -15.45 0.42 -27.24
N TRP A 210 -15.29 -0.81 -26.73
CA TRP A 210 -16.12 -1.96 -27.12
C TRP A 210 -17.51 -1.95 -26.49
N ARG A 211 -17.70 -1.20 -25.40
CA ARG A 211 -18.97 -1.06 -24.66
C ARG A 211 -19.39 0.39 -24.53
N PRO A 212 -19.71 1.07 -25.67
CA PRO A 212 -19.96 2.52 -25.67
C PRO A 212 -21.22 2.94 -24.90
N SER A 213 -22.12 2.01 -24.60
CA SER A 213 -23.32 2.25 -23.79
C SER A 213 -23.09 2.10 -22.28
N GLN A 214 -21.97 1.52 -21.88
CA GLN A 214 -21.61 1.35 -20.48
C GLN A 214 -20.78 2.53 -19.98
N LYS A 215 -20.83 2.80 -18.68
CA LYS A 215 -20.13 3.91 -18.03
C LYS A 215 -18.88 3.43 -17.33
N PHE A 216 -17.77 4.09 -17.62
CA PHE A 216 -16.46 3.83 -17.05
C PHE A 216 -16.04 5.03 -16.20
N LEU A 217 -15.45 4.80 -15.02
CA LEU A 217 -15.12 5.88 -14.09
C LEU A 217 -13.69 5.73 -13.56
N ILE A 218 -12.87 6.74 -13.81
CA ILE A 218 -11.52 6.85 -13.22
C ILE A 218 -11.57 7.83 -12.05
N GLY A 219 -11.10 7.40 -10.88
CA GLY A 219 -10.78 8.25 -9.76
C GLY A 219 -9.27 8.36 -9.57
N GLY A 220 -8.71 9.57 -9.44
CA GLY A 220 -7.27 9.71 -9.24
C GLY A 220 -6.70 11.07 -9.59
N ALA A 221 -5.39 11.13 -9.78
CA ALA A 221 -4.66 12.35 -10.06
C ALA A 221 -3.60 12.13 -11.15
N GLN A 222 -3.02 13.23 -11.66
CA GLN A 222 -1.88 13.28 -12.57
C GLN A 222 -2.11 12.68 -13.97
N TYR A 223 -3.36 12.44 -14.37
CA TYR A 223 -3.65 11.99 -15.73
C TYR A 223 -3.24 13.06 -16.75
N PRO A 224 -2.46 12.70 -17.78
CA PRO A 224 -2.02 13.65 -18.81
C PRO A 224 -3.19 14.06 -19.73
N GLN A 225 -3.03 15.19 -20.43
CA GLN A 225 -4.07 15.69 -21.31
C GLN A 225 -4.31 14.78 -22.53
N ASP A 226 -3.28 14.08 -22.98
CA ASP A 226 -3.29 13.14 -24.09
C ASP A 226 -3.68 11.71 -23.71
N PHE A 227 -4.13 11.50 -22.46
CA PHE A 227 -4.69 10.21 -22.06
C PHE A 227 -5.85 9.83 -23.01
N PRO A 228 -5.96 8.57 -23.48
CA PRO A 228 -6.90 8.17 -24.55
C PRO A 228 -8.36 8.10 -24.07
N TRP A 229 -8.90 9.24 -23.65
CA TRP A 229 -10.29 9.39 -23.21
C TRP A 229 -11.29 8.98 -24.28
N THR A 230 -12.36 8.30 -23.85
CA THR A 230 -13.55 8.03 -24.66
C THR A 230 -14.75 8.76 -24.08
N LYS A 231 -15.86 8.86 -24.86
CA LYS A 231 -17.05 9.61 -24.44
C LYS A 231 -17.76 9.04 -23.19
N ASN A 232 -17.52 7.78 -22.88
CA ASN A 232 -18.11 7.04 -21.76
C ASN A 232 -17.10 6.80 -20.62
N ILE A 233 -15.89 7.38 -20.69
CA ILE A 233 -14.95 7.42 -19.57
C ILE A 233 -15.09 8.77 -18.87
N PHE A 234 -15.48 8.72 -17.60
CA PHE A 234 -15.62 9.89 -16.71
C PHE A 234 -14.45 9.93 -15.73
N PHE A 235 -14.13 11.13 -15.26
CA PHE A 235 -12.98 11.34 -14.38
C PHE A 235 -13.35 12.13 -13.13
N VAL A 236 -12.94 11.62 -11.97
CA VAL A 236 -13.00 12.30 -10.67
C VAL A 236 -11.59 12.62 -10.23
N ARG A 237 -11.24 13.92 -10.29
CA ARG A 237 -9.91 14.36 -9.88
C ARG A 237 -9.78 14.28 -8.36
N HIS A 238 -8.79 13.50 -7.90
CA HIS A 238 -8.50 13.23 -6.51
C HIS A 238 -9.73 12.83 -5.68
N LEU A 239 -9.81 11.56 -5.33
CA LEU A 239 -10.84 11.05 -4.45
C LEU A 239 -10.24 10.92 -3.04
N PRO A 240 -10.74 11.66 -2.04
CA PRO A 240 -10.24 11.55 -0.67
C PRO A 240 -10.67 10.20 -0.05
N PRO A 241 -9.86 9.61 0.86
CA PRO A 241 -10.13 8.30 1.45
C PRO A 241 -11.53 8.10 2.04
N PRO A 242 -12.18 9.08 2.67
CA PRO A 242 -13.55 8.94 3.14
C PRO A 242 -14.59 8.67 2.04
N GLU A 243 -14.30 9.04 0.78
CA GLU A 243 -15.18 8.79 -0.37
C GLU A 243 -14.88 7.45 -1.07
N HIS A 244 -13.76 6.76 -0.75
CA HIS A 244 -13.40 5.47 -1.36
C HIS A 244 -14.50 4.41 -1.22
N PRO A 245 -15.14 4.21 -0.04
CA PRO A 245 -16.21 3.23 0.08
C PRO A 245 -17.39 3.51 -0.85
N ALA A 246 -17.84 4.77 -0.95
CA ALA A 246 -18.92 5.15 -1.84
C ALA A 246 -18.54 4.97 -3.32
N PHE A 247 -17.30 5.27 -3.69
CA PHE A 247 -16.79 5.04 -5.05
C PHE A 247 -16.81 3.55 -5.41
N TYR A 248 -16.28 2.69 -4.54
CA TYR A 248 -16.27 1.24 -4.76
C TYR A 248 -17.69 0.66 -4.79
N CYS A 249 -18.51 0.94 -3.77
CA CYS A 249 -19.86 0.40 -3.66
C CYS A 249 -20.82 0.87 -4.77
N SER A 250 -20.48 1.95 -5.48
CA SER A 250 -21.25 2.42 -6.64
C SER A 250 -20.80 1.82 -7.97
N SER A 251 -19.74 1.02 -7.94
CA SER A 251 -19.19 0.36 -9.13
C SER A 251 -19.71 -1.05 -9.22
N ARG A 252 -20.15 -1.46 -10.41
CA ARG A 252 -20.53 -2.86 -10.65
C ARG A 252 -19.33 -3.79 -10.58
N LEU A 253 -18.16 -3.30 -11.02
CA LEU A 253 -16.86 -3.98 -11.02
C LEU A 253 -15.76 -2.93 -10.87
N THR A 254 -14.65 -3.25 -10.23
CA THR A 254 -13.49 -2.36 -10.16
C THR A 254 -12.24 -3.01 -10.72
N LEU A 255 -11.39 -2.23 -11.39
CA LEU A 255 -10.14 -2.68 -11.98
C LEU A 255 -8.98 -2.45 -11.01
N ASN A 256 -8.10 -3.42 -10.89
CA ASN A 256 -6.75 -3.26 -10.40
C ASN A 256 -5.76 -3.40 -11.56
N VAL A 257 -4.80 -2.49 -11.63
CA VAL A 257 -3.61 -2.61 -12.50
C VAL A 257 -2.38 -2.41 -11.64
N THR A 258 -1.51 -3.39 -11.66
CA THR A 258 -0.25 -3.42 -10.94
C THR A 258 0.82 -2.61 -11.69
N ARG A 259 1.70 -1.93 -10.99
CA ARG A 259 2.86 -1.27 -11.62
C ARG A 259 3.78 -2.32 -12.22
N GLN A 260 4.36 -2.03 -13.37
CA GLN A 260 5.17 -2.99 -14.11
C GLN A 260 6.28 -3.62 -13.25
N ALA A 261 7.09 -2.82 -12.57
CA ALA A 261 8.16 -3.31 -11.70
C ALA A 261 7.65 -4.19 -10.55
N MET A 262 6.43 -3.93 -10.06
CA MET A 262 5.79 -4.74 -9.02
C MET A 262 5.24 -6.06 -9.58
N ALA A 263 4.65 -6.03 -10.78
CA ALA A 263 4.15 -7.23 -11.45
C ALA A 263 5.30 -8.17 -11.83
N GLU A 264 6.41 -7.62 -12.32
CA GLU A 264 7.63 -8.39 -12.64
C GLU A 264 8.28 -9.03 -11.41
N MET A 265 8.26 -8.36 -10.26
CA MET A 265 8.78 -8.90 -9.00
C MET A 265 7.84 -9.92 -8.36
N GLY A 266 6.53 -9.77 -8.57
CA GLY A 266 5.51 -10.57 -7.93
C GLY A 266 5.29 -10.23 -6.44
N TRP A 267 4.38 -10.93 -5.80
CA TRP A 267 4.09 -10.86 -4.36
C TRP A 267 3.89 -9.45 -3.82
N CYS A 268 3.29 -8.56 -4.64
CA CYS A 268 3.10 -7.15 -4.32
C CYS A 268 1.63 -6.72 -4.50
N PRO A 269 0.72 -7.16 -3.61
CA PRO A 269 -0.69 -6.83 -3.70
C PRO A 269 -0.91 -5.33 -3.46
N SER A 270 -1.56 -4.65 -4.40
CA SER A 270 -1.95 -3.25 -4.21
C SER A 270 -2.93 -3.10 -3.03
N GLY A 271 -2.81 -2.03 -2.25
CA GLY A 271 -3.78 -1.69 -1.20
C GLY A 271 -5.22 -1.61 -1.72
N ARG A 272 -5.40 -1.20 -2.97
CA ARG A 272 -6.71 -1.15 -3.66
C ARG A 272 -7.43 -2.50 -3.67
N LEU A 273 -6.71 -3.61 -3.81
CA LEU A 273 -7.30 -4.96 -3.78
C LEU A 273 -8.03 -5.20 -2.46
N PHE A 274 -7.39 -4.86 -1.35
CA PHE A 274 -7.96 -5.06 -0.02
C PHE A 274 -9.08 -4.05 0.30
N GLU A 275 -8.91 -2.79 -0.15
CA GLU A 275 -9.91 -1.73 0.03
C GLU A 275 -11.22 -2.03 -0.71
N ALA A 276 -11.12 -2.41 -1.99
CA ALA A 276 -12.29 -2.76 -2.81
C ALA A 276 -12.97 -4.03 -2.31
N ALA A 277 -12.19 -5.07 -1.99
CA ALA A 277 -12.72 -6.32 -1.44
C ALA A 277 -13.43 -6.09 -0.10
N ALA A 278 -12.89 -5.27 0.81
CA ALA A 278 -13.54 -4.93 2.07
C ALA A 278 -14.89 -4.21 1.86
N CYS A 279 -15.03 -3.47 0.77
CA CYS A 279 -16.30 -2.86 0.35
C CYS A 279 -17.28 -3.87 -0.30
N GLY A 280 -16.86 -5.11 -0.54
CA GLY A 280 -17.68 -6.16 -1.16
C GLY A 280 -17.83 -6.00 -2.67
N VAL A 281 -16.94 -5.25 -3.32
CA VAL A 281 -16.99 -5.00 -4.76
C VAL A 281 -16.13 -6.03 -5.49
N PRO A 282 -16.65 -6.71 -6.53
CA PRO A 282 -15.87 -7.63 -7.33
C PRO A 282 -14.73 -6.89 -8.04
N ILE A 283 -13.58 -7.57 -8.15
CA ILE A 283 -12.36 -6.99 -8.70
C ILE A 283 -11.96 -7.77 -9.94
N VAL A 284 -11.60 -7.07 -11.02
CA VAL A 284 -10.80 -7.62 -12.11
C VAL A 284 -9.38 -7.06 -11.99
N SER A 285 -8.38 -7.93 -12.11
CA SER A 285 -6.95 -7.56 -11.95
C SER A 285 -6.12 -8.14 -13.07
N ASP A 286 -5.02 -7.47 -13.40
CA ASP A 286 -3.89 -8.11 -14.06
C ASP A 286 -3.30 -9.20 -13.16
N TRP A 287 -2.56 -10.13 -13.76
CA TRP A 287 -1.86 -11.18 -13.03
C TRP A 287 -0.47 -10.73 -12.60
N PHE A 288 -0.08 -11.12 -11.40
CA PHE A 288 1.30 -11.13 -10.92
C PHE A 288 1.56 -12.38 -10.08
N GLU A 289 2.79 -12.85 -10.00
CA GLU A 289 3.17 -14.00 -9.19
C GLU A 289 2.77 -13.79 -7.72
N GLY A 290 2.07 -14.77 -7.14
CA GLY A 290 1.59 -14.73 -5.75
C GLY A 290 0.23 -14.03 -5.56
N LEU A 291 -0.44 -13.58 -6.63
CA LEU A 291 -1.82 -13.05 -6.51
C LEU A 291 -2.76 -14.09 -5.88
N ASP A 292 -2.60 -15.35 -6.26
CA ASP A 292 -3.38 -16.51 -5.79
C ASP A 292 -3.19 -16.83 -4.31
N ALA A 293 -2.12 -16.34 -3.67
CA ALA A 293 -1.97 -16.42 -2.22
C ALA A 293 -2.88 -15.40 -1.47
N PHE A 294 -3.29 -14.33 -2.13
CA PHE A 294 -4.15 -13.29 -1.54
C PHE A 294 -5.63 -13.48 -1.89
N PHE A 295 -5.91 -13.94 -3.12
CA PHE A 295 -7.27 -14.13 -3.62
C PHE A 295 -7.33 -15.34 -4.55
N GLU A 296 -8.32 -16.21 -4.37
CA GLU A 296 -8.56 -17.36 -5.26
C GLU A 296 -9.13 -16.87 -6.61
N PRO A 297 -8.41 -17.08 -7.74
CA PRO A 297 -8.91 -16.72 -9.06
C PRO A 297 -10.27 -17.33 -9.38
N ASP A 298 -11.11 -16.57 -10.08
CA ASP A 298 -12.49 -16.89 -10.48
C ASP A 298 -13.49 -17.05 -9.33
N ARG A 299 -13.04 -17.12 -8.09
CA ARG A 299 -13.90 -17.22 -6.90
C ARG A 299 -13.89 -15.92 -6.08
N GLU A 300 -12.72 -15.33 -5.87
CA GLU A 300 -12.53 -14.13 -5.04
C GLU A 300 -12.03 -12.94 -5.85
N ILE A 301 -11.44 -13.20 -7.03
CA ILE A 301 -10.95 -12.18 -7.95
C ILE A 301 -11.03 -12.67 -9.38
N LEU A 302 -11.33 -11.78 -10.33
CA LEU A 302 -11.25 -12.06 -11.76
C LEU A 302 -9.87 -11.65 -12.29
N VAL A 303 -9.30 -12.45 -13.18
CA VAL A 303 -8.01 -12.15 -13.80
C VAL A 303 -8.21 -11.87 -15.29
N ALA A 304 -7.60 -10.79 -15.78
CA ALA A 304 -7.62 -10.42 -17.19
C ALA A 304 -6.24 -9.94 -17.65
N ALA A 305 -5.81 -10.45 -18.80
CA ALA A 305 -4.58 -10.03 -19.48
C ALA A 305 -4.88 -9.38 -20.85
N THR A 306 -6.11 -9.53 -21.35
CA THR A 306 -6.55 -9.02 -22.66
C THR A 306 -7.84 -8.22 -22.55
N THR A 307 -8.13 -7.44 -23.57
CA THR A 307 -9.39 -6.68 -23.68
C THR A 307 -10.60 -7.62 -23.68
N GLU A 308 -10.53 -8.75 -24.37
CA GLU A 308 -11.61 -9.76 -24.41
C GLU A 308 -11.93 -10.30 -23.02
N GLN A 309 -10.90 -10.59 -22.22
CA GLN A 309 -11.08 -11.09 -20.85
C GLN A 309 -11.66 -10.01 -19.94
N ALA A 310 -11.21 -8.75 -20.07
CA ALA A 310 -11.78 -7.62 -19.32
C ALA A 310 -13.27 -7.41 -19.70
N VAL A 311 -13.60 -7.47 -20.98
CA VAL A 311 -14.99 -7.38 -21.45
C VAL A 311 -15.82 -8.56 -20.94
N ALA A 312 -15.29 -9.79 -20.97
CA ALA A 312 -15.98 -10.96 -20.43
C ALA A 312 -16.25 -10.81 -18.91
N ALA A 313 -15.32 -10.20 -18.16
CA ALA A 313 -15.53 -9.88 -16.75
C ALA A 313 -16.66 -8.86 -16.55
N ILE A 314 -16.70 -7.80 -17.38
CA ILE A 314 -17.74 -6.77 -17.35
C ILE A 314 -19.13 -7.37 -17.71
N ASP A 315 -19.18 -8.32 -18.63
CA ASP A 315 -20.43 -8.93 -19.12
C ASP A 315 -20.98 -10.03 -18.20
N ARG A 316 -20.29 -10.41 -17.10
CA ARG A 316 -20.82 -11.38 -16.11
C ARG A 316 -22.12 -10.90 -15.49
N SER A 317 -22.95 -11.83 -15.10
CA SER A 317 -24.24 -11.52 -14.46
C SER A 317 -24.05 -10.80 -13.11
N PRO A 318 -25.02 -9.99 -12.68
CA PRO A 318 -24.96 -9.34 -11.36
C PRO A 318 -24.81 -10.33 -10.21
N ASP A 319 -25.44 -11.52 -10.29
CA ASP A 319 -25.35 -12.54 -9.25
C ASP A 319 -23.96 -13.17 -9.16
N GLU A 320 -23.31 -13.47 -10.30
CA GLU A 320 -21.92 -13.96 -10.30
C GLU A 320 -20.97 -12.93 -9.71
N LEU A 321 -21.07 -11.67 -10.11
CA LEU A 321 -20.25 -10.59 -9.60
C LEU A 321 -20.46 -10.39 -8.09
N ARG A 322 -21.70 -10.44 -7.63
CA ARG A 322 -22.02 -10.33 -6.19
C ARG A 322 -21.35 -11.45 -5.39
N LEU A 323 -21.42 -12.69 -5.83
CA LEU A 323 -20.79 -13.83 -5.15
C LEU A 323 -19.26 -13.69 -5.07
N ILE A 324 -18.62 -13.21 -6.14
CA ILE A 324 -17.18 -12.94 -6.15
C ILE A 324 -16.82 -11.84 -5.15
N GLY A 325 -17.57 -10.74 -5.13
CA GLY A 325 -17.35 -9.64 -4.19
C GLY A 325 -17.54 -10.05 -2.72
N GLU A 326 -18.56 -10.89 -2.45
CA GLU A 326 -18.80 -11.44 -1.11
C GLU A 326 -17.65 -12.36 -0.66
N ALA A 327 -17.17 -13.26 -1.54
CA ALA A 327 -16.06 -14.16 -1.26
C ALA A 327 -14.72 -13.37 -1.04
N ALA A 328 -14.45 -12.38 -1.90
CA ALA A 328 -13.30 -11.49 -1.73
C ALA A 328 -13.34 -10.75 -0.38
N ARG A 329 -14.51 -10.26 0.03
CA ARG A 329 -14.70 -9.58 1.30
C ARG A 329 -14.46 -10.52 2.48
N GLU A 330 -14.98 -11.73 2.43
CA GLU A 330 -14.75 -12.75 3.46
C GLU A 330 -13.25 -13.03 3.64
N ARG A 331 -12.52 -13.26 2.54
CA ARG A 331 -11.06 -13.45 2.53
C ARG A 331 -10.33 -12.29 3.19
N VAL A 332 -10.61 -11.06 2.78
CA VAL A 332 -9.91 -9.88 3.27
C VAL A 332 -10.18 -9.62 4.75
N LEU A 333 -11.42 -9.80 5.20
CA LEU A 333 -11.76 -9.64 6.61
C LEU A 333 -11.12 -10.71 7.51
N ALA A 334 -10.90 -11.91 7.00
CA ALA A 334 -10.23 -12.98 7.73
C ALA A 334 -8.71 -12.78 7.82
N GLU A 335 -8.06 -12.31 6.73
CA GLU A 335 -6.60 -12.43 6.59
C GLU A 335 -5.84 -11.12 6.36
N HIS A 336 -6.52 -10.04 5.88
CA HIS A 336 -5.83 -8.84 5.40
C HIS A 336 -6.30 -7.55 6.05
N THR A 337 -6.78 -7.61 7.29
CA THR A 337 -7.17 -6.42 8.06
C THR A 337 -5.95 -5.75 8.70
N SER A 338 -6.11 -4.47 9.05
CA SER A 338 -5.12 -3.73 9.84
C SER A 338 -4.81 -4.40 11.18
N ASP A 339 -5.80 -5.01 11.84
CA ASP A 339 -5.61 -5.73 13.11
C ASP A 339 -4.76 -7.00 12.92
N ARG A 340 -5.01 -7.76 11.84
CA ARG A 340 -4.17 -8.91 11.50
C ARG A 340 -2.73 -8.45 11.25
N ARG A 341 -2.54 -7.41 10.46
CA ARG A 341 -1.22 -6.90 10.11
C ARG A 341 -0.47 -6.32 11.29
N ALA A 342 -1.17 -5.66 12.24
CA ALA A 342 -0.59 -5.22 13.50
C ALA A 342 -0.12 -6.42 14.35
N GLY A 343 -0.88 -7.52 14.37
CA GLY A 343 -0.48 -8.77 15.02
C GLY A 343 0.75 -9.41 14.38
N ASP A 344 0.82 -9.44 13.05
CA ASP A 344 1.97 -9.95 12.31
C ASP A 344 3.24 -9.12 12.62
N LEU A 345 3.12 -7.79 12.60
CA LEU A 345 4.21 -6.88 12.96
C LEU A 345 4.68 -7.12 14.41
N GLU A 346 3.74 -7.18 15.35
CA GLU A 346 4.06 -7.45 16.76
C GLU A 346 4.82 -8.77 16.93
N ALA A 347 4.35 -9.83 16.27
CA ALA A 347 4.99 -11.15 16.33
C ALA A 347 6.42 -11.12 15.77
N LEU A 348 6.64 -10.45 14.63
CA LEU A 348 7.96 -10.27 14.05
C LEU A 348 8.92 -9.50 14.98
N LEU A 349 8.44 -8.39 15.57
CA LEU A 349 9.25 -7.58 16.50
C LEU A 349 9.63 -8.37 17.76
N VAL A 350 8.70 -9.13 18.34
CA VAL A 350 8.95 -9.99 19.51
C VAL A 350 9.93 -11.11 19.17
N GLN A 351 9.77 -11.73 18.01
CA GLN A 351 10.67 -12.80 17.54
C GLN A 351 12.11 -12.31 17.40
N VAL A 352 12.32 -11.14 16.79
CA VAL A 352 13.65 -10.56 16.63
C VAL A 352 14.27 -10.18 17.97
N ARG A 353 13.49 -9.58 18.89
CA ARG A 353 13.97 -9.25 20.26
C ARG A 353 14.38 -10.48 21.07
N SER A 354 13.67 -11.59 20.92
CA SER A 354 13.95 -12.83 21.67
C SER A 354 15.13 -13.66 21.10
N GLY A 355 15.71 -13.23 19.97
CA GLY A 355 16.78 -13.98 19.29
C GLY A 355 16.30 -15.31 18.67
N ARG A 356 15.01 -15.61 18.69
CA ARG A 356 14.43 -16.82 18.07
C ARG A 356 14.28 -16.59 16.57
N VAL A 357 15.15 -17.20 15.78
CA VAL A 357 15.07 -17.18 14.30
C VAL A 357 14.21 -18.36 13.84
N ARG A 358 13.05 -18.08 13.21
CA ARG A 358 12.49 -19.04 12.25
C ARG A 358 13.00 -18.66 10.85
N PRO A 359 13.46 -19.63 10.03
CA PRO A 359 13.80 -19.37 8.63
C PRO A 359 12.54 -18.91 7.86
N ALA A 360 12.74 -18.05 6.86
CA ALA A 360 11.69 -17.44 6.04
C ALA A 360 10.76 -18.43 5.27
N ALA A 361 11.08 -19.72 5.27
CA ALA A 361 10.38 -20.75 4.50
C ALA A 361 9.00 -21.18 5.06
N GLU A 362 8.60 -20.76 6.27
CA GLU A 362 7.32 -21.22 6.87
C GLU A 362 6.18 -20.20 6.87
N VAL A 363 6.40 -19.01 6.30
CA VAL A 363 5.33 -17.95 6.23
C VAL A 363 4.58 -17.97 4.90
N ALA A 364 4.99 -18.82 3.96
CA ALA A 364 4.36 -18.96 2.65
C ALA A 364 3.30 -20.09 2.57
N GLY A 365 2.88 -20.62 3.69
CA GLY A 365 1.95 -21.75 3.70
C GLY A 365 1.10 -21.76 4.95
N VAL A 366 0.12 -20.88 5.06
CA VAL A 366 -1.16 -21.10 5.74
C VAL A 366 -2.19 -20.18 5.11
#